data_e9574811dfd6cbb7382f32cb940ac493
#
_entry.id   e9574811dfd6cbb7382f32cb940ac493
#
_cell.length_a   1.000
_cell.length_b   1.000
_cell.length_c   1.000
_cell.angle_alpha   90.00
_cell.angle_beta   90.00
_cell.angle_gamma   90.00
#
_symmetry.space_group_name_H-M   'P 1'
#
loop_
_entity.id
_entity.type
_entity.pdbx_description
1 polymer ?
#
loop_
_entity_poly.entity_id
_entity_poly.type
_entity_poly.pdbx_seq_one_letter_code
_entity_poly.pdbx_strand_id
1 'polypeptide(L)'
;IDGVSIVPQLQGDLDAVPPHEELYFWYHRGDMEAMRMGRWKLHFPHKYRSLEGRPPGNNGIPAKYNYQIETGLALYDLEIDPNEQVDVKAKHPGVVVEMSARANGMRQRLGDRLSSIKGDEVRGPGRLPAGDK
;
A
#
# COMPACT_ATOMS: atom_id res chain seq x y z
N ILE A 1 15.32 -14.75 -4.23
CA ILE A 1 14.03 -14.38 -4.88
C ILE A 1 13.00 -14.36 -3.76
N ASP A 2 12.33 -13.24 -3.58
CA ASP A 2 11.42 -13.03 -2.45
C ASP A 2 9.94 -13.38 -2.81
N GLY A 3 9.72 -13.89 -4.03
CA GLY A 3 8.41 -14.28 -4.52
C GLY A 3 8.00 -15.68 -4.06
N VAL A 4 6.71 -15.85 -3.81
CA VAL A 4 6.07 -17.14 -3.55
C VAL A 4 5.32 -17.59 -4.81
N SER A 5 5.30 -18.91 -5.07
CA SER A 5 4.63 -19.44 -6.26
C SER A 5 3.11 -19.22 -6.21
N ILE A 6 2.56 -18.70 -7.29
CA ILE A 6 1.11 -18.55 -7.52
C ILE A 6 0.59 -19.55 -8.56
N VAL A 7 1.36 -20.60 -8.86
CA VAL A 7 1.00 -21.60 -9.88
C VAL A 7 -0.35 -22.27 -9.61
N PRO A 8 -0.70 -22.67 -8.36
CA PRO A 8 -2.02 -23.26 -8.10
C PRO A 8 -3.17 -22.32 -8.48
N GLN A 9 -3.07 -21.03 -8.14
CA GLN A 9 -4.08 -20.03 -8.49
C GLN A 9 -4.20 -19.86 -10.03
N LEU A 10 -3.05 -19.84 -10.73
CA LEU A 10 -3.04 -19.74 -12.20
C LEU A 10 -3.63 -20.98 -12.88
N GLN A 11 -3.58 -22.14 -12.23
CA GLN A 11 -4.19 -23.37 -12.71
C GLN A 11 -5.69 -23.49 -12.38
N GLY A 12 -6.26 -22.47 -11.70
CA GLY A 12 -7.68 -22.43 -11.36
C GLY A 12 -8.05 -23.27 -10.14
N ASP A 13 -7.07 -23.60 -9.31
CA ASP A 13 -7.33 -24.25 -8.02
C ASP A 13 -8.01 -23.26 -7.07
N LEU A 14 -9.31 -23.43 -6.88
CA LEU A 14 -10.14 -22.54 -6.04
C LEU A 14 -9.87 -22.70 -4.54
N ASP A 15 -9.29 -23.82 -4.14
CA ASP A 15 -8.93 -24.11 -2.75
C ASP A 15 -7.49 -23.70 -2.41
N ALA A 16 -6.75 -23.22 -3.41
CA ALA A 16 -5.38 -22.76 -3.21
C ALA A 16 -5.33 -21.57 -2.24
N VAL A 17 -4.63 -21.76 -1.15
CA VAL A 17 -4.40 -20.68 -0.16
C VAL A 17 -3.59 -19.56 -0.82
N PRO A 18 -4.04 -18.30 -0.72
CA PRO A 18 -3.25 -17.16 -1.21
C PRO A 18 -1.85 -17.16 -0.57
N PRO A 19 -0.79 -16.95 -1.34
CA PRO A 19 0.58 -17.01 -0.79
C PRO A 19 0.90 -15.88 0.18
N HIS A 20 0.09 -14.83 0.18
CA HIS A 20 0.21 -13.69 1.07
C HIS A 20 -1.14 -13.36 1.69
N GLU A 21 -1.18 -13.29 3.01
CA GLU A 21 -2.35 -12.83 3.76
C GLU A 21 -2.48 -11.31 3.71
N GLU A 22 -1.37 -10.62 3.45
CA GLU A 22 -1.22 -9.19 3.56
C GLU A 22 -0.61 -8.61 2.29
N LEU A 23 -1.11 -7.45 1.87
CA LEU A 23 -0.53 -6.64 0.81
C LEU A 23 -0.22 -5.25 1.36
N TYR A 24 0.97 -4.75 1.07
CA TYR A 24 1.43 -3.44 1.50
C TYR A 24 1.61 -2.53 0.30
N PHE A 25 1.12 -1.29 0.41
CA PHE A 25 1.14 -0.31 -0.65
C PHE A 25 2.13 0.79 -0.33
N TRP A 26 3.31 0.73 -0.96
CA TRP A 26 4.28 1.81 -0.94
C TRP A 26 4.12 2.69 -2.16
N TYR A 27 4.16 3.98 -1.95
CA TYR A 27 4.11 4.96 -3.02
C TYR A 27 5.27 5.94 -2.91
N HIS A 28 5.43 6.83 -3.93
CA HIS A 28 6.52 7.77 -4.03
C HIS A 28 7.90 7.13 -3.79
N ARG A 29 8.60 7.56 -2.77
CA ARG A 29 9.98 7.14 -2.46
C ARG A 29 10.04 6.25 -1.21
N GLY A 30 9.07 5.41 -1.04
CA GLY A 30 9.00 4.51 0.11
C GLY A 30 8.05 4.99 1.21
N ASP A 31 6.93 5.60 0.83
CA ASP A 31 5.83 5.95 1.73
C ASP A 31 4.87 4.76 1.82
N MET A 32 4.74 4.16 2.99
CA MET A 32 3.70 3.15 3.20
C MET A 32 2.37 3.85 3.43
N GLU A 33 1.56 3.93 2.37
CA GLU A 33 0.30 4.65 2.38
C GLU A 33 -0.89 3.80 2.84
N ALA A 34 -0.84 2.48 2.60
CA ALA A 34 -1.91 1.57 3.01
C ALA A 34 -1.41 0.12 3.17
N MET A 35 -2.24 -0.70 3.81
CA MET A 35 -2.14 -2.16 3.75
C MET A 35 -3.51 -2.80 3.58
N ARG A 36 -3.55 -4.00 3.01
CA ARG A 36 -4.73 -4.85 2.93
C ARG A 36 -4.50 -6.17 3.65
N MET A 37 -5.50 -6.62 4.40
CA MET A 37 -5.53 -7.92 5.05
C MET A 37 -6.94 -8.50 4.87
N GLY A 38 -7.05 -9.55 4.07
CA GLY A 38 -8.35 -10.11 3.70
C GLY A 38 -9.26 -9.05 3.07
N ARG A 39 -10.44 -8.84 3.67
CA ARG A 39 -11.43 -7.83 3.25
C ARG A 39 -11.10 -6.40 3.68
N TRP A 40 -10.20 -6.23 4.65
CA TRP A 40 -9.90 -4.95 5.26
C TRP A 40 -8.77 -4.23 4.52
N LYS A 41 -8.95 -2.92 4.32
CA LYS A 41 -7.88 -2.03 3.84
C LYS A 41 -7.73 -0.86 4.81
N LEU A 42 -6.53 -0.72 5.36
CA LEU A 42 -6.17 0.35 6.28
C LEU A 42 -5.29 1.36 5.56
N HIS A 43 -5.74 2.60 5.47
CA HIS A 43 -4.94 3.73 5.02
C HIS A 43 -4.24 4.38 6.21
N PHE A 44 -2.97 4.69 6.03
CA PHE A 44 -2.18 5.50 6.96
C PHE A 44 -2.26 6.97 6.57
N PRO A 45 -2.01 7.91 7.49
CA PRO A 45 -2.01 9.33 7.14
C PRO A 45 -0.98 9.64 6.04
N HIS A 46 -1.45 10.18 4.92
CA HIS A 46 -0.59 10.58 3.80
C HIS A 46 -1.26 11.63 2.91
N LYS A 47 -0.46 12.25 2.03
CA LYS A 47 -0.96 13.12 0.96
C LYS A 47 -1.11 12.33 -0.33
N TYR A 48 -2.17 12.59 -1.06
CA TYR A 48 -2.41 11.97 -2.36
C TYR A 48 -2.86 12.97 -3.41
N ARG A 49 -2.78 12.56 -4.66
CA ARG A 49 -3.26 13.35 -5.78
C ARG A 49 -4.72 13.02 -6.11
N SER A 50 -5.54 14.04 -6.33
CA SER A 50 -6.94 13.86 -6.70
C SER A 50 -7.32 14.73 -7.89
N LEU A 51 -8.30 14.27 -8.66
CA LEU A 51 -8.98 15.04 -9.71
C LEU A 51 -10.33 15.58 -9.22
N GLU A 52 -10.72 15.28 -8.00
CA GLU A 52 -11.98 15.74 -7.44
C GLU A 52 -12.11 17.26 -7.49
N GLY A 53 -13.26 17.74 -7.97
CA GLY A 53 -13.51 19.17 -8.15
C GLY A 53 -12.67 19.84 -9.25
N ARG A 54 -11.91 19.09 -10.04
CA ARG A 54 -11.12 19.64 -11.15
C ARG A 54 -11.84 19.51 -12.49
N PRO A 55 -11.72 20.49 -13.39
CA PRO A 55 -12.24 20.35 -14.74
C PRO A 55 -11.55 19.19 -15.45
N PRO A 56 -12.26 18.43 -16.29
CA PRO A 56 -11.67 17.33 -17.05
C PRO A 56 -10.59 17.84 -18.00
N GLY A 57 -9.69 16.94 -18.40
CA GLY A 57 -8.73 17.21 -19.47
C GLY A 57 -9.44 17.47 -20.81
N ASN A 58 -8.78 18.19 -21.72
CA ASN A 58 -9.31 18.54 -23.03
C ASN A 58 -8.21 18.47 -24.10
N ASN A 59 -8.59 18.04 -25.32
CA ASN A 59 -7.68 17.98 -26.48
C ASN A 59 -6.34 17.27 -26.24
N GLY A 60 -6.36 16.14 -25.52
CA GLY A 60 -5.16 15.38 -25.19
C GLY A 60 -4.34 15.97 -24.05
N ILE A 61 -4.75 17.10 -23.47
CA ILE A 61 -4.11 17.70 -22.31
C ILE A 61 -4.78 17.15 -21.05
N PRO A 62 -4.05 16.46 -20.15
CA PRO A 62 -4.63 15.89 -18.93
C PRO A 62 -5.08 16.97 -17.96
N ALA A 63 -6.10 16.66 -17.15
CA ALA A 63 -6.48 17.50 -16.03
C ALA A 63 -5.33 17.63 -15.03
N LYS A 64 -5.18 18.82 -14.42
CA LYS A 64 -4.17 19.05 -13.39
C LYS A 64 -4.60 18.47 -12.06
N TYR A 65 -3.81 17.57 -11.49
CA TYR A 65 -4.06 17.01 -10.17
C TYR A 65 -3.93 18.06 -9.06
N ASN A 66 -4.76 17.89 -8.02
CA ASN A 66 -4.51 18.49 -6.72
C ASN A 66 -3.66 17.51 -5.88
N TYR A 67 -2.46 17.95 -5.49
CA TYR A 67 -1.51 17.14 -4.70
C TYR A 67 -1.56 17.44 -3.20
N GLN A 68 -2.49 18.29 -2.77
CA GLN A 68 -2.59 18.74 -1.37
C GLN A 68 -3.73 18.08 -0.61
N ILE A 69 -4.34 17.07 -1.20
CA ILE A 69 -5.39 16.31 -0.50
C ILE A 69 -4.69 15.37 0.49
N GLU A 70 -5.22 15.32 1.70
CA GLU A 70 -4.71 14.49 2.78
C GLU A 70 -5.78 13.50 3.22
N THR A 71 -5.36 12.28 3.53
CA THR A 71 -6.16 11.32 4.27
C THR A 71 -5.56 11.10 5.64
N GLY A 72 -6.43 10.88 6.64
CA GLY A 72 -6.01 10.38 7.95
C GLY A 72 -5.95 8.86 8.00
N LEU A 73 -5.81 8.31 9.21
CA LEU A 73 -6.00 6.87 9.41
C LEU A 73 -7.46 6.52 9.12
N ALA A 74 -7.71 5.60 8.18
CA ALA A 74 -9.04 5.18 7.77
C ALA A 74 -9.07 3.68 7.46
N LEU A 75 -10.13 2.99 7.88
CA LEU A 75 -10.34 1.56 7.63
C LEU A 75 -11.54 1.37 6.71
N TYR A 76 -11.37 0.58 5.66
CA TYR A 76 -12.41 0.24 4.70
C TYR A 76 -12.64 -1.27 4.63
N ASP A 77 -13.91 -1.64 4.45
CA ASP A 77 -14.34 -3.01 4.23
C ASP A 77 -14.58 -3.23 2.73
N LEU A 78 -13.59 -3.73 2.03
CA LEU A 78 -13.63 -3.88 0.57
C LEU A 78 -14.64 -4.90 0.05
N GLU A 79 -15.22 -5.73 0.92
CA GLU A 79 -16.25 -6.69 0.54
C GLU A 79 -17.60 -6.01 0.30
N ILE A 80 -17.91 -4.97 1.07
CA ILE A 80 -19.16 -4.22 0.97
C ILE A 80 -18.97 -2.80 0.43
N ASP A 81 -17.76 -2.26 0.49
CA ASP A 81 -17.40 -0.91 0.03
C ASP A 81 -16.10 -0.95 -0.78
N PRO A 82 -16.10 -1.52 -2.00
CA PRO A 82 -14.90 -1.59 -2.85
C PRO A 82 -14.39 -0.22 -3.32
N ASN A 83 -15.21 0.83 -3.18
CA ASN A 83 -14.85 2.20 -3.56
C ASN A 83 -14.29 3.03 -2.40
N GLU A 84 -14.14 2.44 -1.20
CA GLU A 84 -13.51 3.09 -0.05
C GLU A 84 -14.20 4.42 0.34
N GLN A 85 -15.53 4.41 0.41
CA GLN A 85 -16.34 5.62 0.68
C GLN A 85 -16.66 5.78 2.17
N VAL A 86 -16.68 4.68 2.94
CA VAL A 86 -17.14 4.66 4.33
C VAL A 86 -16.04 4.19 5.27
N ASP A 87 -15.46 5.12 6.03
CA ASP A 87 -14.50 4.79 7.09
C ASP A 87 -15.19 4.09 8.26
N VAL A 88 -14.83 2.84 8.49
CA VAL A 88 -15.41 1.97 9.54
C VAL A 88 -14.48 1.77 10.74
N LYS A 89 -13.36 2.48 10.85
CA LYS A 89 -12.36 2.29 11.92
C LYS A 89 -12.95 2.37 13.33
N ALA A 90 -13.94 3.24 13.55
CA ALA A 90 -14.58 3.38 14.85
C ALA A 90 -15.40 2.14 15.25
N LYS A 91 -15.89 1.38 14.26
CA LYS A 91 -16.67 0.15 14.49
C LYS A 91 -15.78 -1.08 14.67
N HIS A 92 -14.54 -1.02 14.18
CA HIS A 92 -13.61 -2.16 14.16
C HIS A 92 -12.23 -1.79 14.73
N PRO A 93 -12.13 -1.26 15.98
CA PRO A 93 -10.87 -0.82 16.55
C PRO A 93 -9.84 -1.95 16.71
N GLY A 94 -10.29 -3.18 16.96
CA GLY A 94 -9.41 -4.34 17.04
C GLY A 94 -8.69 -4.64 15.72
N VAL A 95 -9.40 -4.52 14.59
CA VAL A 95 -8.81 -4.69 13.26
C VAL A 95 -7.76 -3.61 12.99
N VAL A 96 -8.06 -2.35 13.36
CA VAL A 96 -7.10 -1.24 13.21
C VAL A 96 -5.81 -1.50 14.00
N VAL A 97 -5.94 -1.97 15.25
CA VAL A 97 -4.78 -2.29 16.10
C VAL A 97 -3.94 -3.42 15.49
N GLU A 98 -4.58 -4.51 15.07
CA GLU A 98 -3.90 -5.64 14.46
C GLU A 98 -3.16 -5.23 13.18
N MET A 99 -3.85 -4.59 12.24
CA MET A 99 -3.26 -4.16 10.99
C MET A 99 -2.12 -3.15 11.20
N SER A 100 -2.28 -2.22 12.14
CA SER A 100 -1.22 -1.25 12.49
C SER A 100 0.03 -1.94 13.04
N ALA A 101 -0.14 -2.98 13.87
CA ALA A 101 0.98 -3.75 14.41
C ALA A 101 1.74 -4.48 13.28
N ARG A 102 1.02 -5.14 12.35
CA ARG A 102 1.62 -5.80 11.18
C ARG A 102 2.34 -4.81 10.27
N ALA A 103 1.73 -3.67 9.98
CA ALA A 103 2.35 -2.60 9.21
C ALA A 103 3.64 -2.09 9.86
N ASN A 104 3.65 -1.92 11.18
CA ASN A 104 4.85 -1.51 11.90
C ASN A 104 5.97 -2.55 11.80
N GLY A 105 5.65 -3.84 11.88
CA GLY A 105 6.62 -4.91 11.62
C GLY A 105 7.24 -4.80 10.23
N MET A 106 6.42 -4.56 9.20
CA MET A 106 6.90 -4.41 7.83
C MET A 106 7.71 -3.13 7.63
N ARG A 107 7.36 -2.02 8.31
CA ARG A 107 8.15 -0.79 8.31
C ARG A 107 9.55 -0.99 8.89
N GLN A 108 9.68 -1.77 9.97
CA GLN A 108 11.00 -2.10 10.52
C GLN A 108 11.86 -2.88 9.53
N ARG A 109 11.24 -3.78 8.76
CA ARG A 109 11.95 -4.58 7.76
C ARG A 109 12.35 -3.76 6.53
N LEU A 110 11.40 -3.05 5.90
CA LEU A 110 11.59 -2.43 4.58
C LEU A 110 11.71 -0.89 4.63
N GLY A 111 11.50 -0.30 5.79
CA GLY A 111 11.52 1.15 5.97
C GLY A 111 10.19 1.82 5.60
N ASP A 112 10.04 3.05 6.04
CA ASP A 112 8.92 3.91 5.68
C ASP A 112 9.34 5.37 5.85
N ARG A 113 9.28 6.14 4.77
CA ARG A 113 9.69 7.54 4.77
C ARG A 113 8.74 8.41 5.61
N LEU A 114 7.43 8.13 5.58
CA LEU A 114 6.44 8.89 6.36
C LEU A 114 6.68 8.78 7.87
N SER A 115 7.13 7.62 8.33
CA SER A 115 7.46 7.37 9.72
C SER A 115 8.94 7.59 10.04
N SER A 116 9.76 7.99 9.05
CA SER A 116 11.21 8.15 9.19
C SER A 116 11.93 6.87 9.65
N ILE A 117 11.38 5.71 9.35
CA ILE A 117 11.96 4.41 9.67
C ILE A 117 12.85 3.96 8.51
N LYS A 118 14.12 3.67 8.82
CA LYS A 118 15.04 3.02 7.90
C LYS A 118 14.94 1.50 8.12
N GLY A 119 14.52 0.78 7.06
CA GLY A 119 14.35 -0.67 7.19
C GLY A 119 15.68 -1.43 7.39
N ASP A 120 15.62 -2.48 8.18
CA ASP A 120 16.78 -3.32 8.51
C ASP A 120 17.14 -4.31 7.39
N GLU A 121 16.16 -4.65 6.53
CA GLU A 121 16.33 -5.60 5.42
C GLU A 121 16.50 -4.90 4.06
N VAL A 122 16.65 -3.57 4.04
CA VAL A 122 16.85 -2.81 2.80
C VAL A 122 18.19 -3.14 2.18
N ARG A 123 18.17 -3.70 0.98
CA ARG A 123 19.37 -4.02 0.22
C ARG A 123 19.92 -2.77 -0.47
N GLY A 124 21.23 -2.64 -0.49
CA GLY A 124 21.89 -1.64 -1.32
C GLY A 124 21.63 -1.90 -2.82
N PRO A 125 21.74 -0.88 -3.68
CA PRO A 125 21.66 -1.09 -5.13
C PRO A 125 22.78 -2.02 -5.58
N GLY A 126 22.46 -2.95 -6.49
CA GLY A 126 23.47 -3.77 -7.16
C GLY A 126 24.47 -2.85 -7.87
N ARG A 127 25.75 -3.05 -7.63
CA ARG A 127 26.84 -2.33 -8.30
C ARG A 127 27.69 -3.34 -9.06
N LEU A 128 27.99 -3.04 -10.31
CA LEU A 128 29.05 -3.78 -11.01
C LEU A 128 30.37 -3.50 -10.32
N PRO A 129 31.27 -4.51 -10.21
CA PRO A 129 32.63 -4.27 -9.80
C PRO A 129 33.23 -3.16 -10.67
N ALA A 130 33.97 -2.24 -10.06
CA ALA A 130 34.72 -1.26 -10.85
C ALA A 130 35.62 -2.05 -11.78
N GLY A 131 35.32 -2.01 -13.08
CA GLY A 131 36.18 -2.62 -14.08
C GLY A 131 37.52 -1.90 -14.04
N ASP A 132 38.61 -2.65 -13.97
CA ASP A 132 39.95 -2.13 -14.22
C ASP A 132 39.94 -1.46 -15.61
N LYS A 133 40.15 -0.16 -15.64
CA LYS A 133 40.32 0.61 -16.90
C LYS A 133 41.74 0.42 -17.42
#